data_a38a596fb1cb761d8996ea5322b7ba94
#
_entry.id   a38a596fb1cb761d8996ea5322b7ba94
#
_cell.length_a   1.000
_cell.length_b   1.000
_cell.length_c   1.000
_cell.angle_alpha   90.00
_cell.angle_beta   90.00
_cell.angle_gamma   90.00
#
_symmetry.space_group_name_H-M   'P 1'
#
loop_
_entity.id
_entity.type
_entity.pdbx_description
1 polymer ?
#
loop_
_entity_poly.entity_id
_entity_poly.type
_entity_poly.pdbx_seq_one_letter_code
_entity_poly.pdbx_strand_id
1 'polypeptide(L)'
;RTPSWTSPPGREVSDVKYILSVLVENKPGVLSRVTGLISRRGFNIDSLTVAPTEDLTMSRMTIIVDADEVAYEQLTKQLHKLVSVYKISDLTDTDAIERELVLFKVIAPPDRRHEIIEIANIFRANIVDVGKNSLTVEATGTASKLDAMEDLFRSYGIRQLTRTGKIAMSRNSKD
;
A
#
# COMPACT_ATOMS: atom_id res chain seq x y z
N ARG A 1 24.94 11.28 8.97
CA ARG A 1 24.87 11.46 7.49
C ARG A 1 23.51 10.92 7.08
N THR A 2 22.59 11.81 6.72
CA THR A 2 21.29 11.48 6.14
C THR A 2 21.48 11.00 4.71
N PRO A 3 20.89 9.87 4.28
CA PRO A 3 20.86 9.50 2.88
C PRO A 3 19.92 10.44 2.14
N SER A 4 20.47 11.23 1.22
CA SER A 4 19.67 11.99 0.26
C SER A 4 19.13 11.01 -0.80
N TRP A 5 17.88 10.66 -0.75
CA TRP A 5 17.17 10.03 -1.86
C TRP A 5 16.88 11.10 -2.91
N THR A 6 17.83 11.28 -3.83
CA THR A 6 17.56 11.99 -5.07
C THR A 6 16.91 11.00 -6.03
N SER A 7 15.71 11.28 -6.46
CA SER A 7 15.07 10.57 -7.56
C SER A 7 15.97 10.56 -8.79
N PRO A 8 16.10 9.44 -9.52
CA PRO A 8 16.90 9.40 -10.74
C PRO A 8 16.36 10.38 -11.77
N PRO A 9 17.20 11.13 -12.48
CA PRO A 9 16.77 12.03 -13.54
C PRO A 9 16.32 11.24 -14.76
N GLY A 10 15.14 11.54 -15.28
CA GLY A 10 14.71 11.15 -16.61
C GLY A 10 13.57 10.15 -16.67
N ARG A 11 12.34 10.58 -16.31
CA ARG A 11 11.09 10.13 -16.91
C ARG A 11 10.09 11.28 -16.82
N GLU A 12 10.08 12.15 -17.79
CA GLU A 12 8.91 12.98 -18.13
C GLU A 12 7.98 12.13 -19.00
N VAL A 13 7.31 11.20 -18.38
CA VAL A 13 6.03 10.65 -18.87
C VAL A 13 5.14 10.76 -17.67
N SER A 14 3.94 11.28 -17.84
CA SER A 14 2.92 11.31 -16.78
C SER A 14 2.52 9.86 -16.49
N ASP A 15 3.35 9.17 -15.68
CA ASP A 15 3.05 7.82 -15.22
C ASP A 15 1.83 7.90 -14.33
N VAL A 16 0.75 7.25 -14.74
CA VAL A 16 -0.48 7.13 -13.96
C VAL A 16 -0.32 5.95 -13.03
N LYS A 17 -0.74 6.12 -11.78
CA LYS A 17 -0.80 5.02 -10.82
C LYS A 17 -2.07 4.21 -11.04
N TYR A 18 -1.88 3.00 -11.52
CA TYR A 18 -2.97 2.05 -11.70
C TYR A 18 -3.15 1.17 -10.48
N ILE A 19 -4.41 0.95 -10.09
CA ILE A 19 -4.81 0.10 -8.97
C ILE A 19 -5.47 -1.15 -9.51
N LEU A 20 -4.79 -2.28 -9.42
CA LEU A 20 -5.26 -3.57 -9.88
C LEU A 20 -5.71 -4.44 -8.73
N SER A 21 -6.92 -4.96 -8.80
CA SER A 21 -7.37 -6.07 -7.96
C SER A 21 -7.33 -7.36 -8.78
N VAL A 22 -6.48 -8.29 -8.37
CA VAL A 22 -6.25 -9.56 -9.10
C VAL A 22 -6.67 -10.73 -8.23
N LEU A 23 -7.65 -11.49 -8.69
CA LEU A 23 -8.10 -12.73 -8.05
C LEU A 23 -7.32 -13.90 -8.66
N VAL A 24 -6.64 -14.66 -7.82
CA VAL A 24 -5.74 -15.75 -8.24
C VAL A 24 -5.97 -17.01 -7.43
N GLU A 25 -5.50 -18.16 -7.94
CA GLU A 25 -5.41 -19.38 -7.13
C GLU A 25 -4.49 -19.16 -5.91
N ASN A 26 -4.91 -19.64 -4.76
CA ASN A 26 -4.08 -19.66 -3.54
C ASN A 26 -3.17 -20.88 -3.54
N LYS A 27 -2.11 -20.85 -4.36
CA LYS A 27 -1.13 -21.93 -4.51
C LYS A 27 0.30 -21.39 -4.46
N PRO A 28 1.26 -22.21 -4.03
CA PRO A 28 2.68 -21.86 -4.08
C PRO A 28 3.11 -21.42 -5.48
N GLY A 29 3.91 -20.36 -5.56
CA GLY A 29 4.48 -19.85 -6.81
C GLY A 29 3.57 -18.90 -7.62
N VAL A 30 2.29 -18.76 -7.30
CA VAL A 30 1.39 -17.86 -8.03
C VAL A 30 1.81 -16.40 -7.84
N LEU A 31 2.08 -15.97 -6.61
CA LEU A 31 2.58 -14.63 -6.33
C LEU A 31 3.87 -14.33 -7.12
N SER A 32 4.82 -15.27 -7.12
CA SER A 32 6.09 -15.11 -7.85
C SER A 32 5.90 -15.00 -9.36
N ARG A 33 4.92 -15.70 -9.94
CA ARG A 33 4.60 -15.60 -11.36
C ARG A 33 4.02 -14.23 -11.72
N VAL A 34 3.08 -13.73 -10.91
CA VAL A 34 2.45 -12.43 -11.12
C VAL A 34 3.49 -11.32 -10.99
N THR A 35 4.21 -11.28 -9.86
CA THR A 35 5.23 -10.23 -9.62
C THR A 35 6.39 -10.33 -10.59
N GLY A 36 6.83 -11.54 -10.95
CA GLY A 36 7.88 -11.77 -11.93
C GLY A 36 7.49 -11.29 -13.34
N LEU A 37 6.22 -11.42 -13.72
CA LEU A 37 5.73 -10.88 -14.98
C LEU A 37 5.78 -9.34 -14.99
N ILE A 38 5.33 -8.70 -13.91
CA ILE A 38 5.37 -7.25 -13.75
C ILE A 38 6.82 -6.74 -13.82
N SER A 39 7.72 -7.37 -13.06
CA SER A 39 9.13 -6.99 -13.00
C SER A 39 9.86 -7.15 -14.32
N ARG A 40 9.63 -8.25 -15.05
CA ARG A 40 10.24 -8.47 -16.37
C ARG A 40 9.84 -7.45 -17.43
N ARG A 41 8.70 -6.81 -17.26
CA ARG A 41 8.21 -5.73 -18.11
C ARG A 41 8.73 -4.34 -17.69
N GLY A 42 9.54 -4.28 -16.63
CA GLY A 42 10.15 -3.05 -16.15
C GLY A 42 9.22 -2.14 -15.36
N PHE A 43 8.06 -2.64 -14.91
CA PHE A 43 7.18 -1.89 -14.02
C PHE A 43 7.69 -1.90 -12.60
N ASN A 44 7.61 -0.74 -11.96
CA ASN A 44 7.78 -0.65 -10.52
C ASN A 44 6.46 -0.99 -9.81
N ILE A 45 6.54 -1.84 -8.79
CA ILE A 45 5.41 -2.12 -7.91
C ILE A 45 5.53 -1.19 -6.72
N ASP A 46 4.68 -0.19 -6.64
CA ASP A 46 4.65 0.76 -5.52
C ASP A 46 4.08 0.14 -4.26
N SER A 47 3.07 -0.71 -4.44
CA SER A 47 2.36 -1.35 -3.34
C SER A 47 1.84 -2.71 -3.78
N LEU A 48 1.98 -3.69 -2.90
CA LEU A 48 1.48 -5.04 -3.10
C LEU A 48 0.92 -5.57 -1.79
N THR A 49 -0.35 -5.95 -1.82
CA THR A 49 -1.01 -6.65 -0.72
C THR A 49 -1.64 -7.91 -1.25
N VAL A 50 -1.47 -9.02 -0.56
CA VAL A 50 -2.07 -10.30 -0.92
C VAL A 50 -2.54 -11.04 0.31
N ALA A 51 -3.74 -11.59 0.24
CA ALA A 51 -4.31 -12.44 1.28
C ALA A 51 -5.33 -13.44 0.68
N PRO A 52 -5.59 -14.57 1.34
CA PRO A 52 -6.70 -15.42 0.99
C PRO A 52 -8.04 -14.66 1.05
N THR A 53 -9.00 -15.09 0.24
CA THR A 53 -10.37 -14.58 0.26
C THR A 53 -11.24 -15.41 1.21
N GLU A 54 -12.56 -15.18 1.20
CA GLU A 54 -13.55 -16.03 1.86
C GLU A 54 -13.51 -17.48 1.34
N ASP A 55 -13.08 -17.68 0.10
CA ASP A 55 -12.69 -18.98 -0.44
C ASP A 55 -11.18 -19.17 -0.27
N LEU A 56 -10.78 -20.06 0.64
CA LEU A 56 -9.37 -20.32 0.95
C LEU A 56 -8.56 -20.89 -0.21
N THR A 57 -9.22 -21.35 -1.28
CA THR A 57 -8.55 -21.76 -2.52
C THR A 57 -8.12 -20.60 -3.40
N MET A 58 -8.59 -19.39 -3.07
CA MET A 58 -8.38 -18.16 -3.81
C MET A 58 -7.68 -17.11 -2.96
N SER A 59 -6.81 -16.33 -3.59
CA SER A 59 -6.20 -15.14 -3.00
C SER A 59 -6.51 -13.91 -3.82
N ARG A 60 -6.64 -12.78 -3.14
CA ARG A 60 -6.77 -11.47 -3.78
C ARG A 60 -5.49 -10.68 -3.58
N MET A 61 -4.98 -10.14 -4.67
CA MET A 61 -3.85 -9.20 -4.68
C MET A 61 -4.39 -7.81 -5.01
N THR A 62 -3.95 -6.80 -4.27
CA THR A 62 -4.09 -5.40 -4.68
C THR A 62 -2.70 -4.89 -5.05
N ILE A 63 -2.52 -4.50 -6.29
CA ILE A 63 -1.23 -4.13 -6.85
C ILE A 63 -1.33 -2.69 -7.36
N ILE A 64 -0.38 -1.85 -6.97
CA ILE A 64 -0.24 -0.49 -7.51
C ILE A 64 1.03 -0.44 -8.34
N VAL A 65 0.87 -0.03 -9.60
CA VAL A 65 1.97 0.12 -10.55
C VAL A 65 1.95 1.50 -11.18
N ASP A 66 3.14 2.06 -11.43
CA ASP A 66 3.31 3.23 -12.28
C ASP A 66 3.51 2.78 -13.72
N ALA A 67 2.67 3.27 -14.63
CA ALA A 67 2.76 2.92 -16.03
C ALA A 67 2.14 4.01 -16.93
N ASP A 68 2.59 4.09 -18.17
CA ASP A 68 1.79 4.71 -19.23
C ASP A 68 0.65 3.79 -19.66
N GLU A 69 -0.35 4.34 -20.33
CA GLU A 69 -1.56 3.62 -20.74
C GLU A 69 -1.26 2.40 -21.61
N VAL A 70 -0.34 2.52 -22.57
CA VAL A 70 0.02 1.44 -23.51
C VAL A 70 0.70 0.29 -22.78
N ALA A 71 1.64 0.62 -21.90
CA ALA A 71 2.35 -0.37 -21.11
C ALA A 71 1.40 -1.08 -20.13
N TYR A 72 0.48 -0.34 -19.49
CA TYR A 72 -0.54 -0.90 -18.61
C TYR A 72 -1.49 -1.86 -19.35
N GLU A 73 -1.96 -1.49 -20.55
CA GLU A 73 -2.81 -2.36 -21.36
C GLU A 73 -2.08 -3.68 -21.72
N GLN A 74 -0.81 -3.60 -22.06
CA GLN A 74 0.00 -4.79 -22.33
C GLN A 74 0.18 -5.65 -21.08
N LEU A 75 0.40 -5.03 -19.92
CA LEU A 75 0.54 -5.73 -18.65
C LEU A 75 -0.73 -6.53 -18.31
N THR A 76 -1.90 -5.91 -18.40
CA THR A 76 -3.18 -6.57 -18.11
C THR A 76 -3.46 -7.72 -19.07
N LYS A 77 -3.17 -7.56 -20.37
CA LYS A 77 -3.27 -8.64 -21.37
C LYS A 77 -2.37 -9.84 -21.02
N GLN A 78 -1.16 -9.59 -20.54
CA GLN A 78 -0.24 -10.66 -20.15
C GLN A 78 -0.66 -11.35 -18.85
N LEU A 79 -1.17 -10.59 -17.87
CA LEU A 79 -1.69 -11.15 -16.63
C LEU A 79 -2.88 -12.08 -16.90
N HIS A 80 -3.77 -11.74 -17.83
CA HIS A 80 -4.89 -12.58 -18.23
C HIS A 80 -4.48 -13.92 -18.85
N LYS A 81 -3.26 -14.05 -19.38
CA LYS A 81 -2.72 -15.31 -19.93
C LYS A 81 -2.23 -16.29 -18.87
N LEU A 82 -2.06 -15.84 -17.62
CA LEU A 82 -1.66 -16.72 -16.53
C LEU A 82 -2.86 -17.59 -16.11
N VAL A 83 -2.68 -18.91 -16.18
CA VAL A 83 -3.74 -19.89 -15.85
C VAL A 83 -4.27 -19.71 -14.42
N SER A 84 -3.40 -19.29 -13.51
CA SER A 84 -3.75 -19.09 -12.09
C SER A 84 -4.47 -17.77 -11.82
N VAL A 85 -4.67 -16.90 -12.83
CA VAL A 85 -5.39 -15.62 -12.70
C VAL A 85 -6.82 -15.80 -13.16
N TYR A 86 -7.78 -15.58 -12.25
CA TYR A 86 -9.20 -15.73 -12.53
C TYR A 86 -9.86 -14.45 -12.98
N LYS A 87 -9.54 -13.33 -12.32
CA LYS A 87 -10.16 -12.04 -12.60
C LYS A 87 -9.17 -10.92 -12.33
N ILE A 88 -9.15 -9.94 -13.20
CA ILE A 88 -8.45 -8.66 -13.01
C ILE A 88 -9.50 -7.57 -13.06
N SER A 89 -9.49 -6.70 -12.06
CA SER A 89 -10.34 -5.53 -11.99
C SER A 89 -9.46 -4.30 -11.86
N ASP A 90 -9.62 -3.35 -12.77
CA ASP A 90 -9.02 -2.03 -12.66
C ASP A 90 -9.88 -1.17 -11.75
N LEU A 91 -9.30 -0.67 -10.67
CA LEU A 91 -9.96 0.16 -9.68
C LEU A 91 -9.50 1.62 -9.73
N THR A 92 -8.66 1.99 -10.71
CA THR A 92 -8.00 3.30 -10.81
C THR A 92 -9.00 4.45 -10.81
N ASP A 93 -9.97 4.41 -11.72
CA ASP A 93 -10.96 5.48 -11.93
C ASP A 93 -12.37 5.04 -11.43
N THR A 94 -12.43 4.09 -10.50
CA THR A 94 -13.69 3.59 -9.97
C THR A 94 -13.97 4.19 -8.59
N ASP A 95 -15.25 4.24 -8.20
CA ASP A 95 -15.61 4.53 -6.81
C ASP A 95 -15.23 3.34 -5.93
N ALA A 96 -13.98 3.33 -5.49
CA ALA A 96 -13.41 2.28 -4.66
C ALA A 96 -13.18 2.75 -3.22
N ILE A 97 -13.32 1.83 -2.28
CA ILE A 97 -12.86 2.01 -0.92
C ILE A 97 -11.40 1.57 -0.86
N GLU A 98 -10.51 2.49 -0.52
CA GLU A 98 -9.08 2.21 -0.34
C GLU A 98 -8.68 2.38 1.10
N ARG A 99 -7.89 1.46 1.63
CA ARG A 99 -7.36 1.51 3.00
C ARG A 99 -5.94 0.97 3.07
N GLU A 100 -5.18 1.54 3.99
CA GLU A 100 -3.88 1.05 4.44
C GLU A 100 -3.85 1.05 5.95
N LEU A 101 -2.97 0.24 6.53
CA LEU A 101 -2.64 0.25 7.96
C LEU A 101 -1.16 0.61 8.11
N VAL A 102 -0.86 1.46 9.07
CA VAL A 102 0.51 1.83 9.42
C VAL A 102 0.75 1.71 10.91
N LEU A 103 1.94 1.26 11.28
CA LEU A 103 2.45 1.29 12.64
C LEU A 103 3.62 2.28 12.70
N PHE A 104 3.49 3.31 13.52
CA PHE A 104 4.53 4.30 13.81
C PHE A 104 5.10 4.06 15.20
N LYS A 105 6.39 3.81 15.32
CA LYS A 105 7.09 3.90 16.59
C LYS A 105 7.72 5.28 16.71
N VAL A 106 7.10 6.15 17.52
CA VAL A 106 7.47 7.57 17.66
C VAL A 106 8.24 7.77 18.97
N ILE A 107 9.24 8.66 18.94
CA ILE A 107 9.96 9.08 20.14
C ILE A 107 8.99 9.90 20.99
N ALA A 108 8.75 9.44 22.20
CA ALA A 108 7.74 10.00 23.12
C ALA A 108 8.29 10.04 24.54
N PRO A 109 9.22 10.97 24.84
CA PRO A 109 9.65 11.19 26.22
C PRO A 109 8.45 11.65 27.06
N PRO A 110 8.46 11.45 28.41
CA PRO A 110 7.32 11.71 29.26
C PRO A 110 6.71 13.12 29.14
N ASP A 111 7.53 14.12 28.93
CA ASP A 111 7.15 15.54 28.80
C ASP A 111 6.41 15.85 27.51
N ARG A 112 6.66 15.12 26.41
CA ARG A 112 6.03 15.35 25.10
C ARG A 112 5.01 14.28 24.69
N ARG A 113 4.81 13.29 25.54
CA ARG A 113 3.96 12.14 25.26
C ARG A 113 2.51 12.52 24.98
N HIS A 114 1.99 13.52 25.72
CA HIS A 114 0.62 14.00 25.58
C HIS A 114 0.36 14.60 24.18
N GLU A 115 1.34 15.28 23.58
CA GLU A 115 1.21 15.84 22.23
C GLU A 115 1.00 14.75 21.17
N ILE A 116 1.76 13.64 21.28
CA ILE A 116 1.66 12.51 20.36
C ILE A 116 0.32 11.78 20.52
N ILE A 117 -0.19 11.66 21.76
CA ILE A 117 -1.51 11.09 22.03
C ILE A 117 -2.60 11.97 21.44
N GLU A 118 -2.46 13.30 21.53
CA GLU A 118 -3.42 14.24 20.95
C GLU A 118 -3.47 14.11 19.42
N ILE A 119 -2.31 14.06 18.74
CA ILE A 119 -2.23 13.82 17.30
C ILE A 119 -2.92 12.49 16.95
N ALA A 120 -2.62 11.41 17.68
CA ALA A 120 -3.24 10.11 17.45
C ALA A 120 -4.78 10.19 17.56
N ASN A 121 -5.30 10.91 18.54
CA ASN A 121 -6.75 11.10 18.72
C ASN A 121 -7.37 11.91 17.58
N ILE A 122 -6.73 12.98 17.12
CA ILE A 122 -7.21 13.78 15.99
C ILE A 122 -7.36 12.93 14.72
N PHE A 123 -6.39 12.06 14.46
CA PHE A 123 -6.41 11.14 13.32
C PHE A 123 -7.22 9.85 13.56
N ARG A 124 -7.85 9.71 14.73
CA ARG A 124 -8.58 8.50 15.14
C ARG A 124 -7.69 7.25 15.04
N ALA A 125 -6.47 7.38 15.50
CA ALA A 125 -5.50 6.31 15.60
C ALA A 125 -5.45 5.74 17.02
N ASN A 126 -4.88 4.57 17.17
CA ASN A 126 -4.81 3.87 18.45
C ASN A 126 -3.37 3.82 18.97
N ILE A 127 -3.19 4.00 20.26
CA ILE A 127 -1.92 3.68 20.93
C ILE A 127 -1.94 2.19 21.27
N VAL A 128 -1.04 1.42 20.65
CA VAL A 128 -1.00 -0.05 20.81
C VAL A 128 0.16 -0.54 21.67
N ASP A 129 1.16 0.32 21.90
CA ASP A 129 2.27 0.04 22.80
C ASP A 129 2.81 1.33 23.43
N VAL A 130 3.17 1.23 24.73
CA VAL A 130 3.69 2.35 25.53
C VAL A 130 5.04 1.95 26.10
N GLY A 131 6.12 2.41 25.48
CA GLY A 131 7.47 2.24 25.99
C GLY A 131 7.91 3.38 26.92
N LYS A 132 9.09 3.23 27.50
CA LYS A 132 9.66 4.26 28.42
C LYS A 132 9.82 5.62 27.71
N ASN A 133 10.33 5.64 26.48
CA ASN A 133 10.58 6.85 25.68
C ASN A 133 10.02 6.73 24.27
N SER A 134 8.99 5.93 24.07
CA SER A 134 8.34 5.76 22.76
C SER A 134 6.88 5.35 22.91
N LEU A 135 6.09 5.70 21.92
CA LEU A 135 4.74 5.18 21.71
C LEU A 135 4.68 4.48 20.36
N THR A 136 3.95 3.37 20.30
CA THR A 136 3.59 2.77 19.01
C THR A 136 2.14 3.12 18.69
N VAL A 137 1.95 3.78 17.57
CA VAL A 137 0.65 4.27 17.11
C VAL A 137 0.24 3.46 15.88
N GLU A 138 -0.95 2.88 15.95
CA GLU A 138 -1.60 2.18 14.84
C GLU A 138 -2.61 3.13 14.20
N ALA A 139 -2.54 3.29 12.89
CA ALA A 139 -3.51 4.08 12.13
C ALA A 139 -3.95 3.36 10.86
N THR A 140 -5.22 3.52 10.53
CA THR A 140 -5.81 3.08 9.27
C THR A 140 -6.45 4.23 8.53
N GLY A 141 -6.42 4.19 7.22
CA GLY A 141 -7.05 5.24 6.41
C GLY A 141 -6.61 5.21 4.95
N THR A 142 -6.88 6.33 4.27
CA THR A 142 -6.36 6.61 2.94
C THR A 142 -4.87 6.98 3.02
N ALA A 143 -4.16 6.84 1.90
CA ALA A 143 -2.73 7.22 1.83
C ALA A 143 -2.51 8.66 2.31
N SER A 144 -3.31 9.61 1.81
CA SER A 144 -3.20 11.02 2.17
C SER A 144 -3.35 11.30 3.67
N LYS A 145 -4.27 10.58 4.34
CA LYS A 145 -4.42 10.67 5.80
C LYS A 145 -3.17 10.18 6.52
N LEU A 146 -2.63 9.04 6.10
CA LEU A 146 -1.48 8.42 6.74
C LEU A 146 -0.19 9.19 6.48
N ASP A 147 -0.04 9.76 5.28
CA ASP A 147 1.09 10.62 4.92
C ASP A 147 1.09 11.92 5.75
N ALA A 148 -0.07 12.55 5.91
CA ALA A 148 -0.21 13.73 6.77
C ALA A 148 0.16 13.43 8.24
N MET A 149 -0.22 12.26 8.73
CA MET A 149 0.13 11.81 10.07
C MET A 149 1.64 11.53 10.21
N GLU A 150 2.24 10.92 9.20
CA GLU A 150 3.68 10.67 9.14
C GLU A 150 4.45 11.98 9.20
N ASP A 151 4.06 12.99 8.41
CA ASP A 151 4.71 14.30 8.38
C ASP A 151 4.68 14.99 9.75
N LEU A 152 3.58 14.91 10.48
CA LEU A 152 3.49 15.42 11.84
C LEU A 152 4.42 14.68 12.80
N PHE A 153 4.47 13.35 12.73
CA PHE A 153 5.32 12.55 13.61
C PHE A 153 6.81 12.68 13.30
N ARG A 154 7.19 13.09 12.09
CA ARG A 154 8.60 13.35 11.74
C ARG A 154 9.24 14.40 12.66
N SER A 155 8.49 15.42 13.09
CA SER A 155 8.98 16.46 14.00
C SER A 155 9.32 15.94 15.41
N TYR A 156 8.71 14.81 15.82
CA TYR A 156 9.00 14.15 17.09
C TYR A 156 10.10 13.10 16.97
N GLY A 157 10.31 12.58 15.78
CA GLY A 157 11.23 11.51 15.45
C GLY A 157 10.54 10.15 15.38
N ILE A 158 10.54 9.57 14.18
CA ILE A 158 10.04 8.22 13.93
C ILE A 158 11.21 7.25 14.01
N ARG A 159 11.17 6.34 15.00
CA ARG A 159 12.19 5.28 15.14
C ARG A 159 12.00 4.17 14.12
N GLN A 160 10.74 3.83 13.86
CA GLN A 160 10.37 2.76 12.95
C GLN A 160 8.98 3.05 12.37
N LEU A 161 8.82 2.75 11.10
CA LEU A 161 7.55 2.79 10.41
C LEU A 161 7.37 1.47 9.66
N THR A 162 6.20 0.88 9.81
CA THR A 162 5.80 -0.30 9.03
C THR A 162 4.42 -0.04 8.44
N ARG A 163 4.29 -0.21 7.15
CA ARG A 163 3.07 0.06 6.40
C ARG A 163 2.66 -1.18 5.61
N THR A 164 1.38 -1.44 5.56
CA THR A 164 0.89 -2.54 4.75
C THR A 164 0.91 -2.26 3.25
N GLY A 165 0.60 -2.36 2.40
CA GLY A 165 0.21 -1.83 1.11
C GLY A 165 -1.27 -1.47 1.13
N LYS A 166 -1.71 -0.90 0.06
CA LYS A 166 -3.08 -0.52 -0.15
C LYS A 166 -3.94 -1.76 -0.42
N ILE A 167 -5.08 -1.87 0.24
CA ILE A 167 -6.18 -2.73 -0.17
C ILE A 167 -7.27 -1.86 -0.79
N ALA A 168 -7.93 -2.36 -1.81
CA ALA A 168 -8.99 -1.64 -2.51
C ALA A 168 -10.15 -2.57 -2.86
N MET A 169 -11.36 -2.05 -2.75
CA MET A 169 -12.60 -2.75 -3.09
C MET A 169 -13.57 -1.77 -3.74
N SER A 170 -14.15 -2.14 -4.86
CA SER A 170 -15.20 -1.33 -5.51
C SER A 170 -16.41 -1.18 -4.59
N ARG A 171 -16.99 0.06 -4.55
CA ARG A 171 -18.30 0.27 -3.97
C ARG A 171 -19.34 -0.28 -4.93
N ASN A 172 -20.37 -0.78 -4.66
CA ASN A 172 -21.49 -1.10 -5.56
C ASN A 172 -21.13 -1.95 -6.80
N SER A 173 -20.02 -2.68 -6.82
CA SER A 173 -19.83 -3.67 -7.87
C SER A 173 -20.95 -4.72 -7.72
N LYS A 174 -21.75 -4.86 -8.75
CA LYS A 174 -22.54 -6.08 -8.92
C LYS A 174 -21.52 -7.14 -9.32
N ASP A 175 -21.23 -8.05 -8.42
CA ASP A 175 -20.38 -9.22 -8.66
C ASP A 175 -20.94 -10.11 -9.77
#